data_d96c2f26f835be081b77537dca621978
#
_entry.id   d96c2f26f835be081b77537dca621978
#
_cell.length_a   1.000
_cell.length_b   1.000
_cell.length_c   1.000
_cell.angle_alpha   90.00
_cell.angle_beta   90.00
_cell.angle_gamma   90.00
#
_symmetry.space_group_name_H-M   'P 1'
#
loop_
_entity.id
_entity.type
_entity.pdbx_description
1 polymer ?
#
loop_
_entity_poly.entity_id
_entity_poly.type
_entity_poly.pdbx_seq_one_letter_code
_entity_poly.pdbx_strand_id
1 'polypeptide(L)'
;MTAELGGHYCRVLSGQRRPEVSRQDGLSYVSECIETCLEHAVKQGIVLILENHYKDNYWQHPEFAQHMDVFCEVIGRIDHPHFGINFDPSNTILAGEDPLELLCRVKDRVVTMHASDRFLLEGNIEDLRK
;
A
#
# COMPACT_ATOMS: atom_id res chain seq x y z
N MET A 1 -13.15 15.62 -3.97
CA MET A 1 -14.09 14.47 -4.04
C MET A 1 -14.21 13.75 -2.70
N THR A 2 -13.15 13.15 -2.07
CA THR A 2 -13.29 12.46 -0.77
C THR A 2 -13.91 13.35 0.31
N ALA A 3 -13.38 14.57 0.52
CA ALA A 3 -13.92 15.54 1.47
C ALA A 3 -15.36 15.97 1.15
N GLU A 4 -15.67 16.21 -0.12
CA GLU A 4 -17.03 16.58 -0.56
C GLU A 4 -18.08 15.50 -0.28
N LEU A 5 -17.64 14.23 -0.25
CA LEU A 5 -18.46 13.09 0.13
C LEU A 5 -18.48 12.81 1.64
N GLY A 6 -17.85 13.66 2.45
CA GLY A 6 -17.77 13.50 3.90
C GLY A 6 -16.76 12.45 4.37
N GLY A 7 -15.89 11.96 3.47
CA GLY A 7 -14.83 11.00 3.81
C GLY A 7 -13.64 11.69 4.49
N HIS A 8 -12.94 10.94 5.35
CA HIS A 8 -11.74 11.39 6.06
C HIS A 8 -10.46 10.73 5.56
N TYR A 9 -10.58 9.60 4.88
CA TYR A 9 -9.45 8.80 4.41
C TYR A 9 -9.52 8.65 2.90
N CYS A 10 -8.35 8.81 2.24
CA CYS A 10 -8.22 8.58 0.81
C CYS A 10 -7.15 7.52 0.58
N ARG A 11 -7.58 6.36 0.08
CA ARG A 11 -6.68 5.28 -0.28
C ARG A 11 -5.80 5.67 -1.46
N VAL A 12 -4.51 5.43 -1.33
CA VAL A 12 -3.51 5.59 -2.38
C VAL A 12 -2.77 4.28 -2.62
N LEU A 13 -2.24 4.12 -3.82
CA LEU A 13 -1.46 2.97 -4.25
C LEU A 13 -0.08 3.43 -4.70
N SER A 14 0.90 2.52 -4.64
CA SER A 14 2.29 2.82 -5.04
C SER A 14 2.53 2.73 -6.55
N GLY A 15 1.52 2.35 -7.33
CA GLY A 15 1.66 2.14 -8.77
C GLY A 15 2.31 0.81 -9.13
N GLN A 16 2.51 0.57 -10.42
CA GLN A 16 3.02 -0.71 -10.92
C GLN A 16 4.54 -0.82 -10.79
N ARG A 17 5.03 -2.00 -10.42
CA ARG A 17 6.44 -2.36 -10.43
C ARG A 17 6.90 -2.66 -11.86
N ARG A 18 7.25 -1.63 -12.59
CA ARG A 18 7.71 -1.76 -13.97
C ARG A 18 9.16 -2.25 -14.05
N PRO A 19 9.49 -3.21 -14.94
CA PRO A 19 10.85 -3.77 -15.03
C PRO A 19 11.94 -2.74 -15.34
N GLU A 20 11.60 -1.67 -16.06
CA GLU A 20 12.51 -0.60 -16.46
C GLU A 20 12.80 0.42 -15.36
N VAL A 21 12.07 0.37 -14.24
CA VAL A 21 12.24 1.29 -13.10
C VAL A 21 13.04 0.60 -12.00
N SER A 22 14.17 1.18 -11.61
CA SER A 22 14.94 0.67 -10.50
C SER A 22 14.18 0.77 -9.17
N ARG A 23 14.52 -0.09 -8.20
CA ARG A 23 13.93 -0.02 -6.85
C ARG A 23 14.08 1.39 -6.26
N GLN A 24 15.26 1.99 -6.39
CA GLN A 24 15.56 3.31 -5.82
C GLN A 24 14.72 4.41 -6.46
N ASP A 25 14.61 4.40 -7.78
CA ASP A 25 13.78 5.37 -8.50
C ASP A 25 12.30 5.20 -8.15
N GLY A 26 11.83 3.95 -8.09
CA GLY A 26 10.45 3.65 -7.68
C GLY A 26 10.13 4.16 -6.27
N LEU A 27 11.02 3.96 -5.31
CA LEU A 27 10.88 4.49 -3.95
C LEU A 27 10.80 6.04 -3.96
N SER A 28 11.66 6.70 -4.73
CA SER A 28 11.65 8.15 -4.86
C SER A 28 10.35 8.65 -5.49
N TYR A 29 9.92 8.05 -6.60
CA TYR A 29 8.68 8.44 -7.29
C TYR A 29 7.45 8.29 -6.39
N VAL A 30 7.32 7.17 -5.67
CA VAL A 30 6.18 6.95 -4.76
C VAL A 30 6.18 7.99 -3.65
N SER A 31 7.33 8.22 -3.00
CA SER A 31 7.43 9.19 -1.90
C SER A 31 7.10 10.61 -2.37
N GLU A 32 7.72 11.07 -3.47
CA GLU A 32 7.50 12.40 -4.03
C GLU A 32 6.03 12.63 -4.45
N CYS A 33 5.41 11.63 -5.07
CA CYS A 33 4.00 11.72 -5.46
C CYS A 33 3.09 11.85 -4.23
N ILE A 34 3.32 11.04 -3.19
CA ILE A 34 2.52 11.11 -1.95
C ILE A 34 2.75 12.44 -1.26
N GLU A 35 3.99 12.88 -1.09
CA GLU A 35 4.34 14.16 -0.44
C GLU A 35 3.72 15.36 -1.17
N THR A 36 3.74 15.35 -2.51
CA THR A 36 3.07 16.37 -3.32
C THR A 36 1.56 16.44 -3.06
N CYS A 37 0.93 15.29 -2.86
CA CYS A 37 -0.51 15.21 -2.56
C CYS A 37 -0.85 15.62 -1.12
N LEU A 38 0.11 15.50 -0.17
CA LEU A 38 -0.13 15.78 1.25
C LEU A 38 -0.54 17.22 1.52
N GLU A 39 0.06 18.20 0.82
CA GLU A 39 -0.35 19.60 0.99
C GLU A 39 -1.83 19.84 0.69
N HIS A 40 -2.34 19.18 -0.35
CA HIS A 40 -3.74 19.26 -0.71
C HIS A 40 -4.61 18.49 0.30
N ALA A 41 -4.19 17.30 0.70
CA ALA A 41 -4.89 16.47 1.66
C ALA A 41 -5.08 17.18 3.00
N VAL A 42 -4.02 17.83 3.52
CA VAL A 42 -4.07 18.66 4.75
C VAL A 42 -5.12 19.76 4.64
N LYS A 43 -5.13 20.52 3.54
CA LYS A 43 -6.10 21.60 3.31
C LYS A 43 -7.55 21.11 3.28
N GLN A 44 -7.76 19.84 2.92
CA GLN A 44 -9.07 19.21 2.86
C GLN A 44 -9.42 18.39 4.12
N GLY A 45 -8.53 18.32 5.12
CA GLY A 45 -8.72 17.50 6.32
C GLY A 45 -8.72 15.99 6.04
N ILE A 46 -8.03 15.56 4.97
CA ILE A 46 -7.96 14.15 4.54
C ILE A 46 -6.64 13.54 5.00
N VAL A 47 -6.68 12.28 5.40
CA VAL A 47 -5.50 11.43 5.60
C VAL A 47 -5.33 10.53 4.37
N LEU A 48 -4.14 10.56 3.75
CA LEU A 48 -3.78 9.61 2.71
C LEU A 48 -3.38 8.29 3.36
N ILE A 49 -3.91 7.18 2.88
CA ILE A 49 -3.64 5.86 3.42
C ILE A 49 -3.10 4.93 2.33
N LEU A 50 -1.81 4.56 2.43
CA LEU A 50 -1.20 3.61 1.50
C LEU A 50 -1.63 2.19 1.86
N GLU A 51 -2.11 1.46 0.86
CA GLU A 51 -2.46 0.05 1.02
C GLU A 51 -1.31 -0.86 0.60
N ASN A 52 -1.07 -1.93 1.36
CA ASN A 52 -0.27 -3.07 0.92
C ASN A 52 -1.09 -3.89 -0.09
N HIS A 53 -1.10 -3.45 -1.34
CA HIS A 53 -1.96 -3.96 -2.39
C HIS A 53 -1.20 -4.94 -3.32
N TYR A 54 -1.92 -5.83 -4.00
CA TYR A 54 -1.31 -6.78 -4.92
C TYR A 54 -1.27 -6.25 -6.36
N LYS A 55 -2.44 -6.06 -6.96
CA LYS A 55 -2.56 -5.70 -8.37
C LYS A 55 -4.01 -5.38 -8.72
N ASP A 56 -4.24 -4.30 -9.46
CA ASP A 56 -5.52 -4.06 -10.12
C ASP A 56 -5.66 -4.90 -11.40
N ASN A 57 -6.89 -5.25 -11.76
CA ASN A 57 -7.19 -6.15 -12.87
C ASN A 57 -6.60 -5.72 -14.21
N TYR A 58 -6.53 -4.40 -14.44
CA TYR A 58 -6.01 -3.84 -15.70
C TYR A 58 -4.52 -3.57 -15.70
N TRP A 59 -3.83 -3.80 -14.58
CA TRP A 59 -2.39 -3.57 -14.49
C TRP A 59 -1.61 -4.74 -15.12
N GLN A 60 -0.57 -4.39 -15.86
CA GLN A 60 0.33 -5.37 -16.47
C GLN A 60 1.26 -5.99 -15.41
N HIS A 61 1.71 -5.20 -14.45
CA HIS A 61 2.65 -5.62 -13.41
C HIS A 61 2.02 -5.54 -12.02
N PRO A 62 2.50 -6.35 -11.05
CA PRO A 62 2.13 -6.20 -9.65
C PRO A 62 2.43 -4.80 -9.13
N GLU A 63 1.87 -4.46 -7.97
CA GLU A 63 2.14 -3.20 -7.31
C GLU A 63 3.61 -3.08 -6.90
N PHE A 64 4.14 -1.85 -6.97
CA PHE A 64 5.54 -1.59 -6.64
C PHE A 64 5.85 -1.96 -5.19
N ALA A 65 5.05 -1.50 -4.24
CA ALA A 65 5.19 -1.77 -2.81
C ALA A 65 4.38 -3.01 -2.36
N GLN A 66 4.24 -4.03 -3.21
CA GLN A 66 3.56 -5.28 -2.84
C GLN A 66 4.29 -6.01 -1.71
N HIS A 67 5.63 -6.10 -1.78
CA HIS A 67 6.45 -6.80 -0.81
C HIS A 67 6.72 -5.96 0.43
N MET A 68 6.70 -6.63 1.59
CA MET A 68 6.85 -6.04 2.93
C MET A 68 8.08 -5.14 3.07
N ASP A 69 9.20 -5.54 2.50
CA ASP A 69 10.46 -4.78 2.56
C ASP A 69 10.35 -3.43 1.84
N VAL A 70 9.74 -3.42 0.64
CA VAL A 70 9.50 -2.20 -0.13
C VAL A 70 8.41 -1.35 0.53
N PHE A 71 7.34 -1.98 1.00
CA PHE A 71 6.23 -1.30 1.68
C PHE A 71 6.71 -0.57 2.92
N CYS A 72 7.45 -1.26 3.80
CA CYS A 72 8.00 -0.66 5.02
C CYS A 72 9.00 0.47 4.70
N GLU A 73 9.77 0.35 3.62
CA GLU A 73 10.69 1.41 3.21
C GLU A 73 9.95 2.66 2.74
N VAL A 74 8.86 2.52 1.95
CA VAL A 74 8.02 3.67 1.56
C VAL A 74 7.40 4.33 2.79
N ILE A 75 6.83 3.53 3.70
CA ILE A 75 6.24 4.05 4.95
C ILE A 75 7.27 4.79 5.80
N GLY A 76 8.50 4.27 5.88
CA GLY A 76 9.59 4.88 6.65
C GLY A 76 10.12 6.21 6.07
N ARG A 77 9.91 6.47 4.78
CA ARG A 77 10.35 7.72 4.12
C ARG A 77 9.40 8.90 4.38
N ILE A 78 8.14 8.63 4.68
CA ILE A 78 7.11 9.68 4.82
C ILE A 78 6.65 9.74 6.27
N ASP A 79 7.16 10.71 7.01
CA ASP A 79 6.73 11.00 8.39
C ASP A 79 5.81 12.21 8.40
N HIS A 80 4.50 11.95 8.32
CA HIS A 80 3.51 13.01 8.26
C HIS A 80 2.18 12.60 8.94
N PRO A 81 1.54 13.46 9.77
CA PRO A 81 0.31 13.13 10.48
C PRO A 81 -0.91 12.85 9.58
N HIS A 82 -0.89 13.34 8.34
CA HIS A 82 -1.92 13.05 7.33
C HIS A 82 -1.52 11.91 6.38
N PHE A 83 -0.57 11.05 6.79
CA PHE A 83 -0.20 9.85 6.05
C PHE A 83 -0.20 8.63 6.97
N GLY A 84 -0.87 7.57 6.54
CA GLY A 84 -0.96 6.33 7.28
C GLY A 84 -1.13 5.12 6.37
N ILE A 85 -1.58 4.03 6.94
CA ILE A 85 -1.69 2.73 6.28
C ILE A 85 -3.15 2.25 6.27
N ASN A 86 -3.60 1.76 5.12
CA ASN A 86 -4.71 0.84 5.02
C ASN A 86 -4.14 -0.58 4.95
N PHE A 87 -4.25 -1.34 6.04
CA PHE A 87 -3.69 -2.68 6.12
C PHE A 87 -4.65 -3.71 5.52
N ASP A 88 -4.16 -4.51 4.56
CA ASP A 88 -4.88 -5.65 3.99
C ASP A 88 -4.11 -6.96 4.21
N PRO A 89 -4.53 -7.81 5.17
CA PRO A 89 -3.84 -9.07 5.46
C PRO A 89 -3.86 -10.04 4.28
N SER A 90 -4.91 -10.02 3.47
CA SER A 90 -5.05 -10.95 2.34
C SER A 90 -4.04 -10.68 1.23
N ASN A 91 -3.67 -9.43 1.01
CA ASN A 91 -2.68 -9.05 0.01
C ASN A 91 -1.26 -9.46 0.42
N THR A 92 -0.96 -9.49 1.72
CA THR A 92 0.32 -10.02 2.24
C THR A 92 0.47 -11.52 1.93
N ILE A 93 -0.61 -12.30 2.08
CA ILE A 93 -0.63 -13.72 1.71
C ILE A 93 -0.36 -13.89 0.22
N LEU A 94 -0.93 -13.05 -0.65
CA LEU A 94 -0.65 -13.06 -2.09
C LEU A 94 0.80 -12.70 -2.44
N ALA A 95 1.46 -11.94 -1.59
CA ALA A 95 2.90 -11.68 -1.72
C ALA A 95 3.78 -12.87 -1.29
N GLY A 96 3.20 -13.89 -0.64
CA GLY A 96 3.92 -15.03 -0.07
C GLY A 96 4.55 -14.72 1.28
N GLU A 97 4.01 -13.75 2.01
CA GLU A 97 4.55 -13.20 3.25
C GLU A 97 3.54 -13.37 4.40
N ASP A 98 4.02 -13.26 5.64
CA ASP A 98 3.18 -13.40 6.84
C ASP A 98 2.50 -12.06 7.17
N PRO A 99 1.14 -11.99 7.17
CA PRO A 99 0.42 -10.78 7.51
C PRO A 99 0.63 -10.33 8.96
N LEU A 100 0.88 -11.24 9.90
CA LEU A 100 1.17 -10.87 11.28
C LEU A 100 2.54 -10.21 11.40
N GLU A 101 3.53 -10.67 10.64
CA GLU A 101 4.84 -10.04 10.59
C GLU A 101 4.72 -8.60 10.06
N LEU A 102 4.01 -8.39 8.94
CA LEU A 102 3.79 -7.05 8.41
C LEU A 102 3.05 -6.17 9.43
N LEU A 103 1.96 -6.67 10.03
CA LEU A 103 1.21 -5.91 11.03
C LEU A 103 2.09 -5.49 12.21
N CYS A 104 2.94 -6.38 12.72
CA CYS A 104 3.86 -6.06 13.82
C CYS A 104 4.83 -4.91 13.46
N ARG A 105 5.26 -4.84 12.19
CA ARG A 105 6.17 -3.78 11.71
C ARG A 105 5.48 -2.43 11.55
N VAL A 106 4.20 -2.41 11.19
CA VAL A 106 3.51 -1.18 10.76
C VAL A 106 2.34 -0.75 11.63
N LYS A 107 2.00 -1.50 12.69
CA LYS A 107 0.79 -1.31 13.52
C LYS A 107 0.59 0.13 14.01
N ASP A 108 1.65 0.82 14.35
CA ASP A 108 1.60 2.19 14.88
C ASP A 108 1.24 3.24 13.81
N ARG A 109 1.24 2.84 12.54
CA ARG A 109 0.88 3.67 11.38
C ARG A 109 -0.43 3.23 10.72
N VAL A 110 -1.05 2.14 11.19
CA VAL A 110 -2.33 1.63 10.65
C VAL A 110 -3.47 2.55 11.08
N VAL A 111 -4.20 3.06 10.12
CA VAL A 111 -5.35 3.96 10.30
C VAL A 111 -6.66 3.23 9.99
N THR A 112 -6.64 2.44 8.93
CA THR A 112 -7.77 1.60 8.50
C THR A 112 -7.28 0.23 8.09
N MET A 113 -8.20 -0.74 7.99
CA MET A 113 -7.86 -2.06 7.47
C MET A 113 -9.01 -2.62 6.62
N HIS A 114 -8.66 -3.45 5.66
CA HIS A 114 -9.62 -4.34 5.03
C HIS A 114 -9.79 -5.60 5.90
N ALA A 115 -11.00 -5.87 6.34
CA ALA A 115 -11.32 -7.11 7.05
C ALA A 115 -11.47 -8.25 6.03
N SER A 116 -10.38 -8.52 5.30
CA SER A 116 -10.31 -9.56 4.29
C SER A 116 -9.50 -10.75 4.81
N ASP A 117 -9.91 -11.93 4.40
CA ASP A 117 -9.25 -13.18 4.79
C ASP A 117 -8.96 -14.03 3.56
N ARG A 118 -7.79 -14.64 3.54
CA ARG A 118 -7.38 -15.63 2.54
C ARG A 118 -6.59 -16.73 3.21
N PHE A 119 -6.73 -17.92 2.68
CA PHE A 119 -5.86 -19.03 3.02
C PHE A 119 -5.49 -19.80 1.75
N LEU A 120 -4.30 -20.40 1.76
CA LEU A 120 -3.89 -21.30 0.68
C LEU A 120 -4.67 -22.61 0.84
N LEU A 121 -5.43 -22.95 -0.18
CA LEU A 121 -5.84 -24.34 -0.40
C LEU A 121 -4.59 -25.16 -0.74
N GLU A 122 -4.73 -26.44 -1.04
CA GLU A 122 -3.61 -27.26 -1.53
C GLU A 122 -3.02 -26.63 -2.81
N GLY A 123 -1.72 -26.38 -2.82
CA GLY A 123 -1.00 -25.74 -3.93
C GLY A 123 0.05 -24.74 -3.46
N ASN A 124 0.68 -24.06 -4.39
CA ASN A 124 1.61 -22.99 -4.08
C ASN A 124 1.01 -21.61 -4.46
N ILE A 125 1.61 -20.54 -3.96
CA ILE A 125 1.13 -19.19 -4.17
C ILE A 125 1.13 -18.76 -5.65
N GLU A 126 1.97 -19.37 -6.47
CA GLU A 126 2.03 -19.12 -7.92
C GLU A 126 0.74 -19.52 -8.64
N ASP A 127 -0.01 -20.48 -8.10
CA ASP A 127 -1.29 -20.93 -8.65
C ASP A 127 -2.42 -19.94 -8.40
N LEU A 128 -2.26 -19.06 -7.39
CA LEU A 128 -3.22 -18.00 -7.07
C LEU A 128 -3.04 -16.75 -7.94
N ARG A 129 -1.93 -16.64 -8.65
CA ARG A 129 -1.55 -15.46 -9.45
C ARG A 129 -1.89 -15.61 -10.94
N LYS A 130 -2.45 -16.74 -11.33
CA LYS A 130 -2.94 -17.01 -12.69
C LYS A 130 -4.39 -16.56 -12.84
#